data_6fa835bb24e5e19197c23453da257f82
#
_entry.id   6fa835bb24e5e19197c23453da257f82
#
_cell.length_a   1.000
_cell.length_b   1.000
_cell.length_c   1.000
_cell.angle_alpha   90.00
_cell.angle_beta   90.00
_cell.angle_gamma   90.00
#
_symmetry.space_group_name_H-M   'P 1'
#
loop_
_entity.id
_entity.type
_entity.pdbx_description
1 polymer ?
#
loop_
_entity_poly.entity_id
_entity_poly.type
_entity_poly.pdbx_seq_one_letter_code
_entity_poly.pdbx_strand_id
1 'polypeptide(L)'
;FGTNRDTAVAPDNRPRRSPDGRWEAFVNNFNVVVRSTGAAPVKPLSTDGSEGDAYDPESIVWSPDSTKLAAYRVRPGYRRIVYRIESSPADQVQPRLHEQLYVKPGDAVDLDQPAIFHVEPARQLTVPNALFPNPYVMSRLNWRADSRTVAFEYTQRGHQAIRIIEVDAATGQARAVISEEPKTFFNSWRKFSHDVRNEGKEIIWMSERDGWNHLYLYDGTTGQVKNQITRGEWVVRGVSKVDEDRRQIWFSASGMY
;
A
#
# COMPACT_ATOMS: atom_id res chain seq x y z
N PHE A 1 -4.30 -7.19 -6.81
CA PHE A 1 -3.55 -7.05 -8.05
C PHE A 1 -2.26 -6.37 -7.68
N GLY A 2 -1.11 -7.05 -7.95
CA GLY A 2 0.19 -6.38 -7.84
C GLY A 2 0.15 -5.08 -8.65
N THR A 3 0.74 -4.04 -8.09
CA THR A 3 0.85 -2.75 -8.75
C THR A 3 1.78 -2.85 -9.96
N ASN A 4 1.32 -3.53 -11.01
CA ASN A 4 1.91 -3.35 -12.33
C ASN A 4 1.45 -1.95 -12.77
N ARG A 5 2.24 -0.94 -12.43
CA ARG A 5 2.00 0.41 -12.91
C ARG A 5 1.99 0.37 -14.42
N ASP A 6 0.86 0.71 -15.00
CA ASP A 6 0.74 0.81 -16.45
C ASP A 6 1.66 1.93 -16.93
N THR A 7 2.76 1.56 -17.56
CA THR A 7 3.74 2.54 -18.08
C THR A 7 3.27 3.27 -19.33
N ALA A 8 2.13 2.88 -19.89
CA ALA A 8 1.54 3.57 -21.05
C ALA A 8 0.98 4.97 -20.68
N VAL A 9 0.72 5.21 -19.39
CA VAL A 9 0.28 6.50 -18.88
C VAL A 9 1.38 7.07 -18.00
N ALA A 10 1.84 8.28 -18.30
CA ALA A 10 2.80 8.97 -17.43
C ALA A 10 2.16 9.14 -16.03
N PRO A 11 2.91 8.86 -14.95
CA PRO A 11 2.37 9.01 -13.60
C PRO A 11 1.92 10.43 -13.33
N ASP A 12 0.83 10.58 -12.59
CA ASP A 12 0.30 11.90 -12.21
C ASP A 12 1.25 12.58 -11.22
N ASN A 13 2.09 13.46 -11.74
CA ASN A 13 3.06 14.24 -10.96
C ASN A 13 2.53 15.63 -10.57
N ARG A 14 1.21 15.82 -10.50
CA ARG A 14 0.66 17.07 -9.98
C ARG A 14 1.07 17.26 -8.52
N PRO A 15 1.44 18.50 -8.12
CA PRO A 15 1.83 18.76 -6.75
C PRO A 15 0.75 18.35 -5.74
N ARG A 16 1.15 17.59 -4.72
CA ARG A 16 0.30 17.18 -3.60
C ARG A 16 0.37 18.23 -2.50
N ARG A 17 -0.72 18.93 -2.28
CA ARG A 17 -0.81 19.98 -1.27
C ARG A 17 -0.87 19.41 0.14
N SER A 18 -0.15 20.01 1.10
CA SER A 18 -0.25 19.67 2.52
C SER A 18 -1.64 19.99 3.08
N PRO A 19 -2.12 19.28 4.13
CA PRO A 19 -3.42 19.55 4.75
C PRO A 19 -3.64 20.99 5.20
N ASP A 20 -2.59 21.66 5.70
CA ASP A 20 -2.63 23.08 6.10
C ASP A 20 -2.51 24.06 4.91
N GLY A 21 -2.29 23.53 3.71
CA GLY A 21 -2.19 24.33 2.47
C GLY A 21 -0.88 25.09 2.28
N ARG A 22 0.09 25.00 3.20
CA ARG A 22 1.35 25.77 3.12
C ARG A 22 2.37 25.22 2.15
N TRP A 23 2.35 23.91 1.90
CA TRP A 23 3.34 23.20 1.13
C TRP A 23 2.74 22.45 -0.06
N GLU A 24 3.55 22.29 -1.10
CA GLU A 24 3.29 21.43 -2.24
C GLU A 24 4.46 20.47 -2.41
N ALA A 25 4.20 19.16 -2.48
CA ALA A 25 5.18 18.10 -2.71
C ALA A 25 4.97 17.46 -4.08
N PHE A 26 6.03 17.15 -4.79
CA PHE A 26 6.03 16.48 -6.08
C PHE A 26 7.38 15.81 -6.34
N VAL A 27 7.49 15.06 -7.43
CA VAL A 27 8.77 14.45 -7.84
C VAL A 27 9.43 15.34 -8.90
N ASN A 28 10.69 15.67 -8.68
CA ASN A 28 11.52 16.38 -9.64
C ASN A 28 12.85 15.64 -9.79
N ASN A 29 13.22 15.32 -11.04
CA ASN A 29 14.44 14.58 -11.33
C ASN A 29 14.60 13.34 -10.42
N PHE A 30 13.55 12.46 -10.42
CA PHE A 30 13.46 11.21 -9.65
C PHE A 30 13.34 11.36 -8.13
N ASN A 31 13.42 12.57 -7.59
CA ASN A 31 13.50 12.85 -6.17
C ASN A 31 12.28 13.63 -5.65
N VAL A 32 11.93 13.38 -4.39
CA VAL A 32 10.87 14.13 -3.70
C VAL A 32 11.36 15.53 -3.37
N VAL A 33 10.56 16.51 -3.74
CA VAL A 33 10.82 17.93 -3.49
C VAL A 33 9.57 18.59 -2.91
N VAL A 34 9.77 19.68 -2.18
CA VAL A 34 8.69 20.54 -1.68
C VAL A 34 8.96 22.00 -2.02
N ARG A 35 7.88 22.78 -2.09
CA ARG A 35 7.92 24.22 -2.14
C ARG A 35 6.80 24.82 -1.31
N SER A 36 6.94 26.06 -0.88
CA SER A 36 5.81 26.82 -0.33
C SER A 36 4.76 27.06 -1.41
N THR A 37 3.49 26.97 -1.05
CA THR A 37 2.37 27.14 -2.00
C THR A 37 2.48 28.49 -2.73
N GLY A 38 2.46 28.43 -4.05
CA GLY A 38 2.56 29.63 -4.90
C GLY A 38 3.95 30.27 -4.99
N ALA A 39 5.00 29.66 -4.44
CA ALA A 39 6.36 30.20 -4.44
C ALA A 39 7.38 29.26 -5.15
N ALA A 40 8.45 29.86 -5.64
CA ALA A 40 9.72 29.21 -5.95
C ALA A 40 10.77 29.84 -5.01
N PRO A 41 11.76 29.09 -4.51
CA PRO A 41 12.39 27.91 -5.05
C PRO A 41 11.86 26.59 -4.48
N VAL A 42 12.27 25.50 -5.14
CA VAL A 42 12.02 24.12 -4.73
C VAL A 42 13.10 23.65 -3.76
N LYS A 43 12.71 22.94 -2.69
CA LYS A 43 13.61 22.38 -1.69
C LYS A 43 13.63 20.85 -1.84
N PRO A 44 14.77 20.19 -2.09
CA PRO A 44 14.85 18.75 -2.14
C PRO A 44 14.65 18.13 -0.75
N LEU A 45 13.89 17.05 -0.67
CA LEU A 45 13.76 16.21 0.51
C LEU A 45 14.49 14.88 0.35
N SER A 46 14.74 14.44 -0.90
CA SER A 46 15.60 13.30 -1.21
C SER A 46 16.65 13.63 -2.26
N THR A 47 17.71 12.82 -2.33
CA THR A 47 18.79 12.92 -3.31
C THR A 47 19.23 11.54 -3.80
N ASP A 48 18.52 10.48 -3.43
CA ASP A 48 18.86 9.08 -3.68
C ASP A 48 18.00 8.44 -4.79
N GLY A 49 17.09 9.20 -5.39
CA GLY A 49 16.33 8.80 -6.57
C GLY A 49 17.16 8.90 -7.85
N SER A 50 16.97 7.95 -8.77
CA SER A 50 17.65 7.90 -10.06
C SER A 50 16.75 7.28 -11.13
N GLU A 51 17.19 7.33 -12.40
CA GLU A 51 16.53 6.57 -13.46
C GLU A 51 16.48 5.07 -13.11
N GLY A 52 15.29 4.47 -13.19
CA GLY A 52 15.07 3.06 -12.83
C GLY A 52 15.03 2.78 -11.31
N ASP A 53 15.11 3.80 -10.46
CA ASP A 53 14.90 3.70 -9.00
C ASP A 53 14.40 5.06 -8.48
N ALA A 54 13.21 5.45 -8.89
CA ALA A 54 12.65 6.78 -8.70
C ALA A 54 11.53 6.80 -7.65
N TYR A 55 11.30 7.96 -7.04
CA TYR A 55 10.12 8.15 -6.23
C TYR A 55 8.86 8.21 -7.08
N ASP A 56 7.81 7.52 -6.63
CA ASP A 56 6.51 7.50 -7.27
C ASP A 56 5.67 8.70 -6.80
N PRO A 57 5.34 9.64 -7.70
CA PRO A 57 4.58 10.83 -7.34
C PRO A 57 3.16 10.51 -6.84
N GLU A 58 2.57 9.38 -7.29
CA GLU A 58 1.24 8.97 -6.85
C GLU A 58 1.23 8.39 -5.43
N SER A 59 2.38 7.98 -4.93
CA SER A 59 2.55 7.44 -3.58
C SER A 59 2.74 8.52 -2.50
N ILE A 60 2.95 9.79 -2.89
CA ILE A 60 3.17 10.87 -1.92
C ILE A 60 1.93 11.08 -1.06
N VAL A 61 2.08 10.94 0.25
CA VAL A 61 1.05 11.19 1.25
C VAL A 61 1.58 12.08 2.37
N TRP A 62 0.84 13.14 2.68
CA TRP A 62 1.14 14.04 3.77
C TRP A 62 0.66 13.50 5.11
N SER A 63 1.42 13.76 6.18
CA SER A 63 0.94 13.57 7.54
C SER A 63 -0.18 14.58 7.87
N PRO A 64 -1.17 14.21 8.71
CA PRO A 64 -2.23 15.12 9.09
C PRO A 64 -1.76 16.47 9.65
N ASP A 65 -0.63 16.49 10.35
CA ASP A 65 -0.01 17.70 10.91
C ASP A 65 0.78 18.56 9.90
N SER A 66 0.85 18.12 8.64
CA SER A 66 1.58 18.81 7.55
C SER A 66 3.09 18.97 7.75
N THR A 67 3.69 18.32 8.74
CA THR A 67 5.13 18.45 9.04
C THR A 67 5.97 17.39 8.34
N LYS A 68 5.35 16.32 7.88
CA LYS A 68 6.01 15.15 7.28
C LYS A 68 5.24 14.67 6.05
N LEU A 69 5.92 13.93 5.22
CA LEU A 69 5.29 13.15 4.15
C LEU A 69 5.99 11.80 4.01
N ALA A 70 5.32 10.86 3.37
CA ALA A 70 5.86 9.55 3.03
C ALA A 70 5.64 9.29 1.53
N ALA A 71 6.55 8.53 0.93
CA ALA A 71 6.42 8.10 -0.45
C ALA A 71 7.16 6.77 -0.67
N TYR A 72 6.80 6.06 -1.73
CA TYR A 72 7.56 4.92 -2.20
C TYR A 72 8.64 5.35 -3.20
N ARG A 73 9.86 4.86 -3.01
CA ARG A 73 10.85 4.75 -4.07
C ARG A 73 10.66 3.41 -4.75
N VAL A 74 10.57 3.40 -6.06
CA VAL A 74 10.17 2.24 -6.85
C VAL A 74 11.26 1.87 -7.82
N ARG A 75 11.73 0.62 -7.70
CA ARG A 75 12.52 -0.03 -8.73
C ARG A 75 11.58 -0.86 -9.59
N PRO A 76 11.35 -0.48 -10.86
CA PRO A 76 10.41 -1.16 -11.72
C PRO A 76 10.84 -2.59 -12.02
N GLY A 77 9.88 -3.49 -12.03
CA GLY A 77 10.06 -4.86 -12.47
C GLY A 77 10.16 -5.00 -13.99
N TYR A 78 10.19 -6.23 -14.45
CA TYR A 78 10.27 -6.50 -15.87
C TYR A 78 8.92 -6.20 -16.56
N ARG A 79 8.95 -5.41 -17.63
CA ARG A 79 7.78 -5.04 -18.44
C ARG A 79 7.67 -5.97 -19.64
N ARG A 80 7.03 -7.14 -19.44
CA ARG A 80 6.79 -8.11 -20.50
C ARG A 80 5.57 -7.71 -21.31
N ILE A 81 5.74 -7.63 -22.63
CA ILE A 81 4.65 -7.45 -23.59
C ILE A 81 4.24 -8.83 -24.11
N VAL A 82 2.96 -9.12 -24.09
CA VAL A 82 2.33 -10.28 -24.74
C VAL A 82 1.46 -9.78 -25.87
N TYR A 83 1.61 -10.38 -27.02
CA TYR A 83 0.87 -10.03 -28.21
C TYR A 83 -0.37 -10.92 -28.36
N ARG A 84 -1.48 -10.30 -28.68
CA ARG A 84 -2.74 -10.98 -29.00
C ARG A 84 -3.24 -10.48 -30.36
N ILE A 85 -3.64 -11.41 -31.22
CA ILE A 85 -4.22 -11.08 -32.53
C ILE A 85 -5.74 -11.24 -32.43
N GLU A 86 -6.46 -10.19 -32.71
CA GLU A 86 -7.91 -10.20 -32.97
C GLU A 86 -8.09 -10.46 -34.47
N SER A 87 -8.45 -11.70 -34.83
CA SER A 87 -8.50 -12.16 -36.21
C SER A 87 -9.64 -11.56 -37.02
N SER A 88 -10.74 -11.14 -36.37
CA SER A 88 -11.91 -10.59 -37.02
C SER A 88 -12.46 -9.40 -36.20
N PRO A 89 -11.78 -8.25 -36.21
CA PRO A 89 -12.32 -7.05 -35.57
C PRO A 89 -13.59 -6.57 -36.28
N ALA A 90 -14.53 -6.02 -35.52
CA ALA A 90 -15.85 -5.62 -36.05
C ALA A 90 -15.81 -4.41 -36.98
N ASP A 91 -14.76 -3.62 -36.93
CA ASP A 91 -14.62 -2.33 -37.61
C ASP A 91 -13.61 -2.34 -38.78
N GLN A 92 -12.96 -3.47 -39.06
CA GLN A 92 -12.00 -3.62 -40.16
C GLN A 92 -11.87 -5.07 -40.64
N VAL A 93 -11.43 -5.25 -41.89
CA VAL A 93 -11.22 -6.57 -42.51
C VAL A 93 -9.91 -7.21 -42.03
N GLN A 94 -8.88 -6.39 -41.82
CA GLN A 94 -7.57 -6.88 -41.44
C GLN A 94 -7.52 -7.23 -39.94
N PRO A 95 -6.79 -8.31 -39.57
CA PRO A 95 -6.55 -8.62 -38.16
C PRO A 95 -5.91 -7.43 -37.42
N ARG A 96 -6.22 -7.30 -36.15
CA ARG A 96 -5.65 -6.27 -35.27
C ARG A 96 -4.70 -6.90 -34.26
N LEU A 97 -3.50 -6.32 -34.16
CA LEU A 97 -2.53 -6.67 -33.13
C LEU A 97 -2.84 -5.84 -31.85
N HIS A 98 -2.94 -6.55 -30.73
CA HIS A 98 -3.02 -5.95 -29.41
C HIS A 98 -1.76 -6.27 -28.61
N GLU A 99 -1.23 -5.27 -27.96
CA GLU A 99 -0.12 -5.38 -27.00
C GLU A 99 -0.67 -5.26 -25.58
N GLN A 100 -0.27 -6.17 -24.72
CA GLN A 100 -0.69 -6.18 -23.33
C GLN A 100 0.51 -6.42 -22.42
N LEU A 101 0.67 -5.57 -21.42
CA LEU A 101 1.60 -5.85 -20.33
C LEU A 101 1.10 -7.06 -19.55
N TYR A 102 1.91 -8.08 -19.44
CA TYR A 102 1.57 -9.32 -18.76
C TYR A 102 2.79 -9.93 -18.08
N VAL A 103 2.89 -9.71 -16.77
CA VAL A 103 3.96 -10.28 -15.94
C VAL A 103 3.72 -11.78 -15.78
N LYS A 104 4.70 -12.60 -16.13
CA LYS A 104 4.66 -14.05 -15.99
C LYS A 104 5.28 -14.48 -14.65
N PRO A 105 4.90 -15.67 -14.13
CA PRO A 105 5.62 -16.29 -13.02
C PRO A 105 7.13 -16.33 -13.29
N GLY A 106 7.93 -15.85 -12.33
CA GLY A 106 9.37 -15.73 -12.47
C GLY A 106 9.88 -14.35 -12.91
N ASP A 107 9.06 -13.52 -13.55
CA ASP A 107 9.45 -12.15 -13.90
C ASP A 107 9.66 -11.29 -12.65
N ALA A 108 10.59 -10.35 -12.71
CA ALA A 108 10.75 -9.35 -11.65
C ALA A 108 9.50 -8.49 -11.55
N VAL A 109 9.02 -8.24 -10.33
CA VAL A 109 7.93 -7.31 -10.00
C VAL A 109 8.51 -6.00 -9.50
N ASP A 110 7.70 -4.95 -9.45
CA ASP A 110 8.10 -3.68 -8.86
C ASP A 110 8.54 -3.88 -7.40
N LEU A 111 9.60 -3.20 -7.01
CA LEU A 111 10.09 -3.19 -5.64
C LEU A 111 9.83 -1.81 -5.05
N ASP A 112 8.84 -1.75 -4.17
CA ASP A 112 8.45 -0.54 -3.45
C ASP A 112 9.25 -0.44 -2.14
N GLN A 113 9.96 0.68 -1.95
CA GLN A 113 10.71 0.99 -0.75
C GLN A 113 10.13 2.25 -0.11
N PRO A 114 9.49 2.17 1.08
CA PRO A 114 8.94 3.34 1.74
C PRO A 114 10.06 4.23 2.29
N ALA A 115 9.83 5.53 2.23
CA ALA A 115 10.66 6.54 2.86
C ALA A 115 9.79 7.60 3.53
N ILE A 116 10.28 8.18 4.62
CA ILE A 116 9.61 9.25 5.36
C ILE A 116 10.47 10.51 5.27
N PHE A 117 9.82 11.63 5.10
CA PHE A 117 10.48 12.94 4.97
C PHE A 117 9.90 13.92 5.98
N HIS A 118 10.78 14.58 6.72
CA HIS A 118 10.47 15.77 7.49
C HIS A 118 10.68 16.99 6.61
N VAL A 119 9.81 17.97 6.69
CA VAL A 119 9.89 19.19 5.87
C VAL A 119 10.81 20.21 6.51
N GLU A 120 10.69 20.42 7.82
CA GLU A 120 11.47 21.40 8.59
C GLU A 120 11.90 20.83 9.95
N PRO A 121 13.23 20.63 10.16
CA PRO A 121 14.30 20.66 9.16
C PRO A 121 14.15 19.51 8.14
N ALA A 122 14.63 19.74 6.91
CA ALA A 122 14.61 18.70 5.88
C ALA A 122 15.43 17.50 6.32
N ARG A 123 14.79 16.34 6.38
CA ARG A 123 15.41 15.08 6.78
C ARG A 123 14.68 13.91 6.14
N GLN A 124 15.43 13.02 5.52
CA GLN A 124 14.92 11.75 5.02
C GLN A 124 15.21 10.63 6.03
N LEU A 125 14.24 9.72 6.20
CA LEU A 125 14.41 8.49 6.97
C LEU A 125 14.20 7.31 6.02
N THR A 126 15.20 6.43 5.96
CA THR A 126 15.10 5.15 5.26
C THR A 126 14.47 4.12 6.19
N VAL A 127 13.51 3.37 5.68
CA VAL A 127 12.82 2.30 6.42
C VAL A 127 13.52 0.98 6.15
N PRO A 128 14.03 0.26 7.17
CA PRO A 128 14.63 -1.07 6.99
C PRO A 128 13.61 -2.08 6.44
N ASN A 129 14.01 -2.85 5.43
CA ASN A 129 13.12 -3.76 4.69
C ASN A 129 13.04 -5.19 5.26
N ALA A 130 13.63 -5.46 6.41
CA ALA A 130 13.66 -6.80 7.01
C ALA A 130 12.26 -7.41 7.25
N LEU A 131 11.24 -6.56 7.48
CA LEU A 131 9.87 -6.99 7.71
C LEU A 131 9.05 -7.16 6.42
N PHE A 132 9.55 -6.70 5.28
CA PHE A 132 8.88 -6.81 3.97
C PHE A 132 9.82 -7.25 2.84
N PRO A 133 10.54 -8.39 3.03
CA PRO A 133 11.42 -8.92 1.99
C PRO A 133 10.60 -9.42 0.81
N ASN A 134 11.14 -9.27 -0.41
CA ASN A 134 10.56 -9.78 -1.64
C ASN A 134 9.06 -9.47 -1.79
N PRO A 135 8.65 -8.20 -1.81
CA PRO A 135 7.25 -7.80 -1.88
C PRO A 135 6.61 -8.24 -3.20
N TYR A 136 5.36 -8.68 -3.13
CA TYR A 136 4.48 -8.85 -4.28
C TYR A 136 3.51 -7.68 -4.41
N VAL A 137 2.93 -7.27 -3.28
CA VAL A 137 2.05 -6.11 -3.18
C VAL A 137 2.36 -5.36 -1.90
N MET A 138 2.44 -4.05 -2.00
CA MET A 138 2.38 -3.14 -0.88
C MET A 138 1.19 -2.19 -1.07
N SER A 139 0.42 -1.96 -0.02
CA SER A 139 -0.72 -1.04 -0.08
C SER A 139 -0.25 0.42 -0.12
N ARG A 140 -1.18 1.34 -0.30
CA ARG A 140 -0.89 2.75 -0.10
C ARG A 140 -0.41 3.01 1.32
N LEU A 141 0.52 3.96 1.45
CA LEU A 141 0.96 4.46 2.74
C LEU A 141 -0.19 5.22 3.42
N ASN A 142 -0.46 4.93 4.67
CA ASN A 142 -1.52 5.56 5.43
C ASN A 142 -0.99 6.12 6.75
N TRP A 143 -1.06 7.44 6.93
CA TRP A 143 -0.70 8.08 8.18
C TRP A 143 -1.74 7.83 9.25
N ARG A 144 -1.30 7.55 10.47
CA ARG A 144 -2.17 7.58 11.64
C ARG A 144 -2.61 9.01 11.94
N ALA A 145 -3.79 9.13 12.57
CA ALA A 145 -4.39 10.43 12.87
C ALA A 145 -3.49 11.35 13.72
N ASP A 146 -2.63 10.77 14.55
CA ASP A 146 -1.66 11.50 15.37
C ASP A 146 -0.37 11.93 14.66
N SER A 147 -0.21 11.58 13.37
CA SER A 147 0.99 11.89 12.56
C SER A 147 2.31 11.30 13.08
N ARG A 148 2.25 10.31 13.99
CA ARG A 148 3.46 9.71 14.59
C ARG A 148 3.94 8.49 13.83
N THR A 149 3.04 7.82 13.14
CA THR A 149 3.36 6.60 12.39
C THR A 149 2.67 6.57 11.04
N VAL A 150 3.29 5.87 10.10
CA VAL A 150 2.70 5.52 8.80
C VAL A 150 2.59 4.01 8.70
N ALA A 151 1.46 3.52 8.20
CA ALA A 151 1.19 2.09 8.08
C ALA A 151 0.95 1.69 6.62
N PHE A 152 1.26 0.42 6.30
CA PHE A 152 0.95 -0.20 5.03
C PHE A 152 0.79 -1.71 5.20
N GLU A 153 0.04 -2.32 4.27
CA GLU A 153 -0.04 -3.77 4.16
C GLU A 153 1.03 -4.27 3.20
N TYR A 154 1.61 -5.40 3.54
CA TYR A 154 2.60 -6.10 2.76
C TYR A 154 2.15 -7.54 2.50
N THR A 155 2.21 -7.97 1.25
CA THR A 155 2.08 -9.37 0.85
C THR A 155 3.38 -9.83 0.20
N GLN A 156 3.94 -10.90 0.71
CA GLN A 156 5.15 -11.51 0.18
C GLN A 156 4.87 -12.18 -1.18
N ARG A 157 5.83 -12.12 -2.08
CA ARG A 157 5.80 -12.91 -3.31
C ARG A 157 5.78 -14.40 -2.96
N GLY A 158 4.84 -15.15 -3.55
CA GLY A 158 4.56 -16.53 -3.19
C GLY A 158 3.44 -16.68 -2.15
N HIS A 159 2.90 -15.57 -1.62
CA HIS A 159 1.74 -15.52 -0.72
C HIS A 159 1.92 -16.38 0.54
N GLN A 160 3.12 -16.41 1.11
CA GLN A 160 3.44 -17.13 2.33
C GLN A 160 3.48 -16.23 3.57
N ALA A 161 3.50 -14.93 3.38
CA ALA A 161 3.40 -13.96 4.48
C ALA A 161 2.56 -12.76 4.06
N ILE A 162 1.75 -12.28 4.99
CA ILE A 162 1.06 -10.99 4.91
C ILE A 162 1.22 -10.27 6.24
N ARG A 163 1.47 -8.96 6.18
CA ARG A 163 1.69 -8.14 7.37
C ARG A 163 1.03 -6.78 7.25
N ILE A 164 0.56 -6.26 8.38
CA ILE A 164 0.40 -4.82 8.56
C ILE A 164 1.67 -4.33 9.24
N ILE A 165 2.37 -3.43 8.55
CA ILE A 165 3.62 -2.84 9.03
C ILE A 165 3.36 -1.38 9.37
N GLU A 166 3.88 -0.95 10.49
CA GLU A 166 3.85 0.41 10.97
C GLU A 166 5.27 0.93 11.14
N VAL A 167 5.50 2.15 10.69
CA VAL A 167 6.81 2.81 10.72
C VAL A 167 6.72 4.04 11.60
N ASP A 168 7.57 4.13 12.61
CA ASP A 168 7.71 5.32 13.45
C ASP A 168 8.32 6.47 12.65
N ALA A 169 7.62 7.60 12.60
CA ALA A 169 8.00 8.73 11.77
C ALA A 169 9.14 9.58 12.33
N ALA A 170 9.57 9.36 13.56
CA ALA A 170 10.71 10.05 14.15
C ALA A 170 12.02 9.30 13.91
N THR A 171 11.95 7.96 13.87
CA THR A 171 13.12 7.07 13.84
C THR A 171 13.27 6.30 12.53
N GLY A 172 12.18 6.08 11.76
CA GLY A 172 12.15 5.18 10.61
C GLY A 172 12.08 3.69 10.97
N GLN A 173 12.01 3.35 12.27
CA GLN A 173 11.92 1.96 12.70
C GLN A 173 10.56 1.38 12.35
N ALA A 174 10.57 0.17 11.78
CA ALA A 174 9.39 -0.57 11.40
C ALA A 174 9.07 -1.66 12.42
N ARG A 175 7.78 -1.90 12.66
CA ARG A 175 7.28 -3.07 13.39
C ARG A 175 6.13 -3.73 12.63
N ALA A 176 6.00 -5.04 12.76
CA ALA A 176 4.82 -5.76 12.31
C ALA A 176 3.74 -5.66 13.38
N VAL A 177 2.61 -5.02 13.05
CA VAL A 177 1.43 -4.96 13.93
C VAL A 177 0.64 -6.25 13.84
N ILE A 178 0.46 -6.75 12.61
CA ILE A 178 -0.14 -8.05 12.34
C ILE A 178 0.83 -8.81 11.43
N SER A 179 1.07 -10.09 11.71
CA SER A 179 1.83 -10.99 10.84
C SER A 179 1.10 -12.33 10.77
N GLU A 180 0.79 -12.77 9.54
CA GLU A 180 0.26 -14.09 9.27
C GLU A 180 1.16 -14.81 8.28
N GLU A 181 1.60 -16.01 8.67
CA GLU A 181 2.49 -16.87 7.90
C GLU A 181 1.92 -18.31 7.92
N PRO A 182 0.88 -18.58 7.12
CA PRO A 182 0.28 -19.91 7.05
C PRO A 182 1.27 -20.91 6.47
N LYS A 183 1.18 -22.17 6.89
CA LYS A 183 2.07 -23.25 6.43
C LYS A 183 1.94 -23.54 4.93
N THR A 184 0.87 -23.12 4.31
CA THR A 184 0.55 -23.42 2.92
C THR A 184 0.55 -22.14 2.07
N PHE A 185 -0.56 -21.44 2.01
CA PHE A 185 -0.79 -20.32 1.13
C PHE A 185 -1.75 -19.33 1.79
N PHE A 186 -1.46 -18.05 1.69
CA PHE A 186 -2.37 -17.00 2.12
C PHE A 186 -3.20 -16.49 0.94
N ASN A 187 -4.52 -16.65 1.00
CA ASN A 187 -5.40 -16.05 0.03
C ASN A 187 -5.55 -14.56 0.31
N SER A 188 -4.74 -13.72 -0.35
CA SER A 188 -4.78 -12.26 -0.21
C SER A 188 -5.96 -11.61 -0.97
N TRP A 189 -6.69 -12.37 -1.77
CA TRP A 189 -7.79 -11.86 -2.56
C TRP A 189 -8.98 -11.47 -1.69
N ARG A 190 -9.40 -10.21 -1.80
CA ARG A 190 -10.52 -9.64 -1.03
C ARG A 190 -10.36 -9.73 0.49
N LYS A 191 -9.15 -9.81 1.01
CA LYS A 191 -8.93 -9.67 2.44
C LYS A 191 -9.28 -8.25 2.87
N PHE A 192 -9.73 -8.16 4.10
CA PHE A 192 -10.19 -6.91 4.69
C PHE A 192 -9.34 -6.56 5.90
N SER A 193 -8.91 -5.33 5.94
CA SER A 193 -8.36 -4.69 7.13
C SER A 193 -9.06 -3.36 7.36
N HIS A 194 -9.23 -2.97 8.61
CA HIS A 194 -9.78 -1.68 8.98
C HIS A 194 -9.20 -1.22 10.30
N ASP A 195 -8.52 -0.10 10.27
CA ASP A 195 -8.01 0.57 11.45
C ASP A 195 -9.10 1.50 12.01
N VAL A 196 -9.62 1.14 13.17
CA VAL A 196 -10.69 1.89 13.82
C VAL A 196 -10.22 3.30 14.16
N ARG A 197 -10.90 4.31 13.61
CA ARG A 197 -10.58 5.73 13.74
C ARG A 197 -9.18 6.14 13.24
N ASN A 198 -8.52 5.24 12.50
CA ASN A 198 -7.15 5.46 12.02
C ASN A 198 -6.17 5.82 13.17
N GLU A 199 -6.38 5.24 14.35
CA GLU A 199 -5.56 5.48 15.53
C GLU A 199 -4.48 4.41 15.75
N GLY A 200 -4.51 3.30 15.00
CA GLY A 200 -3.61 2.17 15.20
C GLY A 200 -3.83 1.38 16.49
N LYS A 201 -4.94 1.64 17.21
CA LYS A 201 -5.23 1.00 18.50
C LYS A 201 -6.04 -0.27 18.38
N GLU A 202 -7.04 -0.26 17.50
CA GLU A 202 -7.90 -1.40 17.21
C GLU A 202 -7.95 -1.64 15.72
N ILE A 203 -7.62 -2.85 15.28
CA ILE A 203 -7.60 -3.22 13.86
C ILE A 203 -8.50 -4.43 13.65
N ILE A 204 -9.49 -4.28 12.77
CA ILE A 204 -10.30 -5.39 12.31
C ILE A 204 -9.53 -6.06 11.16
N TRP A 205 -9.31 -7.36 11.30
CA TRP A 205 -8.52 -8.15 10.35
C TRP A 205 -9.27 -9.40 9.93
N MET A 206 -9.25 -9.71 8.63
CA MET A 206 -9.85 -10.92 8.06
C MET A 206 -8.80 -12.02 7.93
N SER A 207 -9.04 -13.18 8.59
CA SER A 207 -8.06 -14.26 8.70
C SER A 207 -8.69 -15.63 8.54
N GLU A 208 -7.94 -16.57 7.99
CA GLU A 208 -8.31 -18.00 7.85
C GLU A 208 -7.63 -18.91 8.89
N ARG A 209 -7.15 -18.34 10.00
CA ARG A 209 -6.32 -19.04 11.00
C ARG A 209 -6.97 -20.23 11.69
N ASP A 210 -8.28 -20.26 11.75
CA ASP A 210 -9.08 -21.36 12.32
C ASP A 210 -9.66 -22.34 11.29
N GLY A 211 -9.24 -22.20 10.02
CA GLY A 211 -9.72 -23.01 8.90
C GLY A 211 -10.87 -22.37 8.12
N TRP A 212 -11.47 -21.31 8.64
CA TRP A 212 -12.55 -20.54 8.02
C TRP A 212 -12.19 -19.08 7.93
N ASN A 213 -12.70 -18.36 6.94
CA ASN A 213 -12.42 -16.94 6.78
C ASN A 213 -13.30 -16.10 7.69
N HIS A 214 -12.72 -15.59 8.78
CA HIS A 214 -13.42 -14.83 9.81
C HIS A 214 -12.80 -13.47 10.11
N LEU A 215 -13.55 -12.64 10.83
CA LEU A 215 -13.10 -11.33 11.31
C LEU A 215 -12.58 -11.45 12.74
N TYR A 216 -11.45 -10.80 12.98
CA TYR A 216 -10.76 -10.71 14.27
C TYR A 216 -10.50 -9.26 14.64
N LEU A 217 -10.63 -8.92 15.91
CA LEU A 217 -10.21 -7.64 16.45
C LEU A 217 -8.82 -7.80 17.06
N TYR A 218 -7.90 -6.97 16.61
CA TYR A 218 -6.54 -6.88 17.15
C TYR A 218 -6.37 -5.65 18.03
N ASP A 219 -5.54 -5.76 19.05
CA ASP A 219 -4.89 -4.65 19.69
C ASP A 219 -3.70 -4.22 18.82
N GLY A 220 -3.79 -3.06 18.22
CA GLY A 220 -2.77 -2.55 17.31
C GLY A 220 -1.48 -2.11 18.02
N THR A 221 -1.52 -1.91 19.35
CA THR A 221 -0.34 -1.57 20.15
C THR A 221 0.51 -2.81 20.41
N THR A 222 -0.13 -3.90 20.84
CA THR A 222 0.54 -5.16 21.19
C THR A 222 0.66 -6.14 20.04
N GLY A 223 -0.14 -5.99 18.99
CA GLY A 223 -0.24 -6.95 17.88
C GLY A 223 -0.99 -8.24 18.26
N GLN A 224 -1.67 -8.27 19.39
CA GLN A 224 -2.38 -9.46 19.87
C GLN A 224 -3.86 -9.43 19.46
N VAL A 225 -4.43 -10.60 19.24
CA VAL A 225 -5.88 -10.76 19.02
C VAL A 225 -6.60 -10.44 20.32
N LYS A 226 -7.50 -9.45 20.30
CA LYS A 226 -8.41 -9.15 21.42
C LYS A 226 -9.56 -10.15 21.46
N ASN A 227 -10.20 -10.38 20.34
CA ASN A 227 -11.28 -11.36 20.19
C ASN A 227 -11.53 -11.72 18.71
N GLN A 228 -12.14 -12.87 18.51
CA GLN A 228 -12.74 -13.25 17.24
C GLN A 228 -14.16 -12.63 17.17
N ILE A 229 -14.43 -11.89 16.08
CA ILE A 229 -15.71 -11.19 15.87
C ILE A 229 -16.76 -12.15 15.29
N THR A 230 -16.36 -12.94 14.29
CA THR A 230 -17.24 -13.93 13.63
C THR A 230 -16.64 -15.32 13.77
N ARG A 231 -17.49 -16.36 13.88
CA ARG A 231 -17.05 -17.75 14.06
C ARG A 231 -18.09 -18.74 13.54
N GLY A 232 -17.67 -19.94 13.21
CA GLY A 232 -18.52 -21.05 12.75
C GLY A 232 -17.97 -21.72 11.51
N GLU A 233 -18.65 -22.77 11.03
CA GLU A 233 -18.27 -23.52 9.82
C GLU A 233 -18.79 -22.82 8.55
N TRP A 234 -18.44 -21.58 8.37
CA TRP A 234 -18.83 -20.71 7.26
C TRP A 234 -17.79 -19.61 7.05
N VAL A 235 -17.87 -18.87 5.95
CA VAL A 235 -16.87 -17.84 5.59
C VAL A 235 -17.48 -16.46 5.43
N VAL A 236 -16.77 -15.44 5.91
CA VAL A 236 -16.99 -14.05 5.54
C VAL A 236 -16.50 -13.84 4.11
N ARG A 237 -17.35 -13.30 3.22
CA ARG A 237 -17.02 -13.03 1.83
C ARG A 237 -16.55 -11.59 1.58
N GLY A 238 -16.96 -10.68 2.41
CA GLY A 238 -16.57 -9.29 2.33
C GLY A 238 -17.30 -8.44 3.36
N VAL A 239 -16.69 -7.33 3.72
CA VAL A 239 -17.25 -6.31 4.61
C VAL A 239 -17.76 -5.16 3.75
N SER A 240 -19.01 -4.75 3.95
CA SER A 240 -19.64 -3.66 3.22
C SER A 240 -19.64 -2.34 3.99
N LYS A 241 -19.64 -2.40 5.33
CA LYS A 241 -19.64 -1.21 6.17
C LYS A 241 -19.11 -1.53 7.57
N VAL A 242 -18.36 -0.59 8.14
CA VAL A 242 -18.02 -0.52 9.56
C VAL A 242 -18.63 0.77 10.12
N ASP A 243 -19.41 0.67 11.18
CA ASP A 243 -19.90 1.80 11.97
C ASP A 243 -19.11 1.80 13.29
N GLU A 244 -18.12 2.64 13.35
CA GLU A 244 -17.17 2.68 14.47
C GLU A 244 -17.83 3.16 15.76
N ASP A 245 -18.77 4.12 15.66
CA ASP A 245 -19.44 4.69 16.82
C ASP A 245 -20.41 3.68 17.46
N ARG A 246 -21.11 2.91 16.62
CA ARG A 246 -22.02 1.87 17.10
C ARG A 246 -21.34 0.52 17.31
N ARG A 247 -20.08 0.39 16.90
CA ARG A 247 -19.29 -0.86 16.90
C ARG A 247 -20.02 -2.00 16.17
N GLN A 248 -20.52 -1.71 14.98
CA GLN A 248 -21.26 -2.64 14.14
C GLN A 248 -20.55 -2.84 12.79
N ILE A 249 -20.61 -4.07 12.28
CA ILE A 249 -20.03 -4.44 11.00
C ILE A 249 -21.12 -5.11 10.16
N TRP A 250 -21.26 -4.66 8.91
CA TRP A 250 -22.10 -5.32 7.91
C TRP A 250 -21.20 -6.09 6.96
N PHE A 251 -21.47 -7.37 6.82
CA PHE A 251 -20.68 -8.25 5.98
C PHE A 251 -21.58 -9.26 5.25
N SER A 252 -21.07 -9.81 4.14
CA SER A 252 -21.65 -10.95 3.46
C SER A 252 -20.94 -12.24 3.88
N ALA A 253 -21.70 -13.31 3.98
CA ALA A 253 -21.21 -14.63 4.36
C ALA A 253 -21.77 -15.72 3.43
N SER A 254 -21.11 -16.87 3.40
CA SER A 254 -21.63 -18.08 2.73
C SER A 254 -21.25 -19.34 3.51
N GLY A 255 -22.03 -20.42 3.32
CA GLY A 255 -21.87 -21.69 4.05
C GLY A 255 -22.63 -21.74 5.37
N MET A 256 -23.47 -20.74 5.67
CA MET A 256 -24.41 -20.77 6.79
C MET A 256 -25.64 -21.57 6.36
N TYR A 257 -25.95 -22.67 7.06
CA TYR A 257 -27.10 -23.52 6.88
C TYR A 257 -27.96 -23.55 8.15
#